data_aecb6cabd420e275bd0daadf48856210
#
_entry.id   aecb6cabd420e275bd0daadf48856210
#
_cell.length_a   1.000
_cell.length_b   1.000
_cell.length_c   1.000
_cell.angle_alpha   90.00
_cell.angle_beta   90.00
_cell.angle_gamma   90.00
#
_symmetry.space_group_name_H-M   'P 1'
#
loop_
_entity.id
_entity.type
_entity.pdbx_description
1 polymer ?
#
loop_
_entity_poly.entity_id
_entity_poly.type
_entity_poly.pdbx_seq_one_letter_code
_entity_poly.pdbx_strand_id
1 'polypeptide(L)'
;MRRIDELTAEINEATLELQKIKDQMSKQFKEIWKLQCKKDTGKEYDKERYESLMYNHKLLQMKRRQLITHINYLNKEFFEVLI
;
A
#
# COMPACT_ATOMS: atom_id res chain seq x y z
N MET A 1 -1.54 3.16 29.22
CA MET A 1 -0.57 2.27 28.57
C MET A 1 -1.29 1.04 27.99
N ARG A 2 -1.08 0.75 26.73
CA ARG A 2 -1.72 -0.41 26.09
C ARG A 2 -1.04 -1.70 26.52
N ARG A 3 -1.80 -2.78 26.61
CA ARG A 3 -1.25 -4.12 26.86
C ARG A 3 -0.52 -4.63 25.64
N ILE A 4 0.45 -5.53 25.87
CA ILE A 4 1.20 -6.18 24.79
C ILE A 4 0.27 -6.88 23.80
N ASP A 5 -0.79 -7.57 24.29
CA ASP A 5 -1.77 -8.26 23.45
C ASP A 5 -2.52 -7.30 22.51
N GLU A 6 -2.90 -6.12 23.03
CA GLU A 6 -3.58 -5.09 22.21
C GLU A 6 -2.66 -4.54 21.13
N LEU A 7 -1.39 -4.26 21.48
CA LEU A 7 -0.40 -3.80 20.53
C LEU A 7 -0.10 -4.86 19.47
N THR A 8 0.04 -6.12 19.88
CA THR A 8 0.25 -7.24 18.96
C THR A 8 -0.90 -7.37 17.97
N ALA A 9 -2.15 -7.28 18.46
CA ALA A 9 -3.34 -7.34 17.61
C ALA A 9 -3.37 -6.19 16.61
N GLU A 10 -3.07 -4.97 17.05
CA GLU A 10 -3.04 -3.80 16.16
C GLU A 10 -1.94 -3.90 15.10
N ILE A 11 -0.75 -4.37 15.49
CA ILE A 11 0.37 -4.58 14.56
C ILE A 11 -0.02 -5.62 13.50
N ASN A 12 -0.60 -6.73 13.92
CA ASN A 12 -1.04 -7.79 13.00
C ASN A 12 -2.10 -7.30 12.03
N GLU A 13 -3.09 -6.56 12.53
CA GLU A 13 -4.15 -5.99 11.71
C GLU A 13 -3.60 -5.00 10.68
N ALA A 14 -2.74 -4.09 11.11
CA ALA A 14 -2.09 -3.12 10.23
C ALA A 14 -1.20 -3.81 9.18
N THR A 15 -0.49 -4.87 9.56
CA THR A 15 0.36 -5.65 8.66
C THR A 15 -0.48 -6.36 7.59
N LEU A 16 -1.63 -6.92 7.95
CA LEU A 16 -2.55 -7.54 7.00
C LEU A 16 -3.11 -6.51 6.02
N GLU A 17 -3.49 -5.35 6.51
CA GLU A 17 -3.97 -4.25 5.67
C GLU A 17 -2.88 -3.78 4.69
N LEU A 18 -1.65 -3.65 5.17
CA LEU A 18 -0.51 -3.31 4.32
C LEU A 18 -0.30 -4.35 3.21
N GLN A 19 -0.43 -5.64 3.53
CA GLN A 19 -0.29 -6.71 2.54
C GLN A 19 -1.37 -6.62 1.46
N LYS A 20 -2.61 -6.32 1.84
CA LYS A 20 -3.72 -6.11 0.89
C LYS A 20 -3.43 -4.95 -0.06
N ILE A 21 -2.90 -3.85 0.46
CA ILE A 21 -2.52 -2.68 -0.34
C ILE A 21 -1.39 -3.05 -1.32
N LYS A 22 -0.37 -3.76 -0.86
CA LYS A 22 0.73 -4.23 -1.73
C LYS A 22 0.22 -5.12 -2.86
N ASP A 23 -0.71 -6.02 -2.58
CA ASP A 23 -1.31 -6.90 -3.58
C ASP A 23 -2.11 -6.11 -4.62
N GLN A 24 -2.90 -5.12 -4.18
CA GLN A 24 -3.63 -4.24 -5.07
C GLN A 24 -2.69 -3.41 -5.95
N MET A 25 -1.61 -2.88 -5.38
CA MET A 25 -0.60 -2.13 -6.11
C MET A 25 0.09 -2.99 -7.17
N SER A 26 0.41 -4.24 -6.86
CA SER A 26 1.00 -5.19 -7.81
C SER A 26 0.08 -5.44 -9.01
N LYS A 27 -1.21 -5.65 -8.76
CA LYS A 27 -2.22 -5.83 -9.82
C LYS A 27 -2.35 -4.60 -10.70
N GLN A 28 -2.43 -3.42 -10.09
CA GLN A 28 -2.50 -2.16 -10.81
C GLN A 28 -1.24 -1.90 -11.62
N PHE A 29 -0.08 -2.18 -11.06
CA PHE A 29 1.21 -2.00 -11.74
C PHE A 29 1.27 -2.81 -13.04
N LYS A 30 0.83 -4.07 -13.01
CA LYS A 30 0.79 -4.93 -14.22
C LYS A 30 -0.09 -4.33 -15.31
N GLU A 31 -1.24 -3.81 -14.93
CA GLU A 31 -2.18 -3.19 -15.87
C GLU A 31 -1.62 -1.86 -16.42
N ILE A 32 -1.07 -1.03 -15.55
CA ILE A 32 -0.41 0.23 -15.93
C ILE A 32 0.73 -0.05 -16.90
N TRP A 33 1.56 -1.06 -16.61
CA TRP A 33 2.68 -1.46 -17.48
C TRP A 33 2.21 -1.84 -18.88
N LYS A 34 1.14 -2.62 -18.99
CA LYS A 34 0.56 -3.01 -20.28
C LYS A 34 0.12 -1.78 -21.08
N LEU A 35 -0.56 -0.85 -20.42
CA LEU A 35 -1.02 0.39 -21.06
C LEU A 35 0.15 1.30 -21.45
N GLN A 36 1.16 1.38 -20.59
CA GLN A 36 2.38 2.16 -20.85
C GLN A 36 3.12 1.62 -22.09
N CYS A 37 3.23 0.30 -22.21
CA CYS A 37 3.84 -0.33 -23.38
C CYS A 37 3.10 0.01 -24.66
N LYS A 38 1.77 0.01 -24.65
CA LYS A 38 0.95 0.41 -25.80
C LYS A 38 1.19 1.87 -26.16
N LYS A 39 1.22 2.74 -25.17
CA LYS A 39 1.52 4.17 -25.35
C LYS A 39 2.88 4.38 -26.00
N ASP A 40 3.92 3.73 -25.47
CA ASP A 40 5.28 3.89 -25.93
C ASP A 40 5.53 3.34 -27.34
N THR A 41 4.76 2.33 -27.75
CA THR A 41 4.84 1.75 -29.10
C THR A 41 3.89 2.39 -30.11
N GLY A 42 3.19 3.46 -29.72
CA GLY A 42 2.27 4.19 -30.59
C GLY A 42 0.96 3.46 -30.88
N LYS A 43 0.64 2.40 -30.13
CA LYS A 43 -0.63 1.67 -30.26
C LYS A 43 -1.74 2.41 -29.53
N GLU A 44 -2.97 2.19 -29.98
CA GLU A 44 -4.15 2.71 -29.28
C GLU A 44 -4.24 2.09 -27.89
N TYR A 45 -4.53 2.91 -26.88
CA TYR A 45 -4.74 2.48 -25.51
C TYR A 45 -5.87 3.30 -24.88
N ASP A 46 -6.48 2.75 -23.84
CA ASP A 46 -7.52 3.44 -23.07
C ASP A 46 -6.88 4.48 -22.14
N LYS A 47 -6.84 5.72 -22.62
CA LYS A 47 -6.21 6.84 -21.91
C LYS A 47 -6.91 7.16 -20.58
N GLU A 48 -8.24 7.10 -20.56
CA GLU A 48 -9.01 7.36 -19.33
C GLU A 48 -8.70 6.32 -18.27
N ARG A 49 -8.65 5.06 -18.68
CA ARG A 49 -8.29 3.97 -17.77
C ARG A 49 -6.85 4.10 -17.24
N TYR A 50 -5.92 4.47 -18.12
CA TYR A 50 -4.53 4.70 -17.72
C TYR A 50 -4.44 5.80 -16.66
N GLU A 51 -5.08 6.95 -16.88
CA GLU A 51 -5.08 8.06 -15.94
C GLU A 51 -5.75 7.70 -14.61
N SER A 52 -6.86 6.96 -14.66
CA SER A 52 -7.58 6.46 -13.50
C SER A 52 -6.72 5.52 -12.66
N LEU A 53 -6.03 4.58 -13.31
CA LEU A 53 -5.12 3.64 -12.65
C LEU A 53 -3.93 4.37 -12.01
N MET A 54 -3.35 5.33 -12.70
CA MET A 54 -2.24 6.13 -12.17
C MET A 54 -2.67 6.91 -10.93
N TYR A 55 -3.85 7.50 -10.96
CA TYR A 55 -4.41 8.23 -9.83
C TYR A 55 -4.65 7.29 -8.63
N ASN A 56 -5.31 6.16 -8.85
CA ASN A 56 -5.58 5.18 -7.80
C ASN A 56 -4.29 4.59 -7.21
N HIS A 57 -3.30 4.35 -8.06
CA HIS A 57 -1.98 3.87 -7.63
C HIS A 57 -1.31 4.87 -6.70
N LYS A 58 -1.39 6.15 -7.01
CA LYS A 58 -0.88 7.24 -6.18
C LYS A 58 -1.54 7.27 -4.81
N LEU A 59 -2.87 7.10 -4.76
CA LEU A 59 -3.61 7.03 -3.50
C LEU A 59 -3.20 5.83 -2.66
N LEU A 60 -2.99 4.68 -3.27
CA LEU A 60 -2.52 3.47 -2.58
C LEU A 60 -1.08 3.64 -2.05
N GLN A 61 -0.22 4.32 -2.79
CA GLN A 61 1.13 4.66 -2.31
C GLN A 61 1.07 5.52 -1.05
N MET A 62 0.18 6.50 -1.01
CA MET A 62 -0.02 7.34 0.17
C MET A 62 -0.51 6.54 1.37
N LYS A 63 -1.49 5.67 1.16
CA LYS A 63 -1.99 4.77 2.21
C LYS A 63 -0.89 3.85 2.73
N ARG A 64 -0.10 3.29 1.83
CA ARG A 64 1.03 2.43 2.20
C ARG A 64 2.02 3.15 3.11
N ARG A 65 2.39 4.38 2.76
CA ARG A 65 3.30 5.21 3.59
C ARG A 65 2.71 5.47 4.97
N GLN A 66 1.44 5.82 5.05
CA GLN A 66 0.75 6.07 6.31
C GLN A 66 0.72 4.81 7.19
N LEU A 67 0.44 3.64 6.60
CA LEU A 67 0.44 2.37 7.32
C LEU A 67 1.83 1.99 7.82
N ILE A 68 2.85 2.17 7.00
CA ILE A 68 4.25 1.89 7.41
C ILE A 68 4.64 2.78 8.59
N THR A 69 4.32 4.06 8.54
CA THR A 69 4.58 5.00 9.62
C THR A 69 3.83 4.56 10.90
N HIS A 70 2.58 4.17 10.75
CA HIS A 70 1.75 3.69 11.87
C HIS A 70 2.32 2.41 12.48
N ILE A 71 2.71 1.44 11.66
CA ILE A 71 3.34 0.18 12.11
C ILE A 71 4.64 0.46 12.85
N ASN A 72 5.47 1.37 12.34
CA ASN A 72 6.72 1.74 12.99
C ASN A 72 6.47 2.37 14.37
N TYR A 73 5.44 3.19 14.47
CA TYR A 73 5.02 3.79 15.74
C TYR A 73 4.55 2.71 16.74
N LEU A 74 3.72 1.77 16.27
CA LEU A 74 3.24 0.66 17.09
C LEU A 74 4.38 -0.24 17.56
N ASN A 75 5.34 -0.53 16.70
CA ASN A 75 6.52 -1.31 17.03
C ASN A 75 7.36 -0.62 18.10
N LYS A 76 7.53 0.68 18.00
CA LYS A 76 8.25 1.47 18.99
C LYS A 76 7.56 1.39 20.35
N GLU A 77 6.25 1.57 20.37
CA GLU A 77 5.44 1.45 21.60
C GLU A 77 5.55 0.04 22.20
N PHE A 78 5.50 -1.00 21.33
CA PHE A 78 5.66 -2.38 21.76
C PHE A 78 6.99 -2.62 22.46
N PHE A 79 8.09 -2.13 21.89
CA PHE A 79 9.42 -2.23 22.50
C PHE A 79 9.50 -1.49 23.83
N GLU A 80 8.90 -0.33 23.93
CA GLU A 80 8.85 0.45 25.18
C GLU A 80 8.12 -0.30 26.30
N VAL A 81 7.07 -1.04 25.97
CA VAL A 81 6.33 -1.85 26.93
C VAL A 81 7.10 -3.09 27.36
N LEU A 82 7.91 -3.68 26.47
CA LEU A 82 8.73 -4.87 26.78
C LEU A 82 9.90 -4.57 27.72
N ILE A 83 10.39 -3.35 27.71
CA ILE A 83 11.51 -2.93 28.55
C ILE A 83 11.00 -2.45 29.90
#